data_b9f312841fe89479d234e665d8284025
#
_entry.id   b9f312841fe89479d234e665d8284025
#
_cell.length_a   1.000
_cell.length_b   1.000
_cell.length_c   1.000
_cell.angle_alpha   90.00
_cell.angle_beta   90.00
_cell.angle_gamma   90.00
#
_symmetry.space_group_name_H-M   'P 1'
#
loop_
_entity.id
_entity.type
_entity.pdbx_description
1 polymer ?
#
loop_
_entity_poly.entity_id
_entity_poly.type
_entity_poly.pdbx_seq_one_letter_code
_entity_poly.pdbx_strand_id
1 'polypeptide(L)'
;MLTVDPYLDRVYKEKDAEISIKKKPEYNITNFVTSYISNKDLISAVVEVSNNIPQEDVHDTIELKTYEELGLDQANEYIISSIETAQVENSRSFHVFVIEPKTIQERYAEMLVETKYIDLLVPSPMLFMQLYQNKILHNVGVDCFVYFTRFDTVVVLYQDGGYLYSKSIEHSLTRIYEKYLELPGDKVHEDEFYKILGSEGLKSSNSDYQKDVMKIFGEVFIGINDILIYAKRAFDLDGIDKIYIGSEFGPISGLEEYSQTYLGHVLSELNFDYEFNTDEWYLDQLQCLMILSSYDYIDNEESKVVNLTQFHRPPPFHMRPGGQFLITTSLVSIVGIAYPSVYLIGAYANKAEIYILSDEEKQLTATATKYKEILAQKSKEIEGLDKQIEILEKIHDSKIKTLEAIFDKKVNYKLKSESFYRFAGDLKAHDVRTDSIKSSNDTYEISLVSENPKSITRLIEYISEKYFEKIDEIDIAQIHKEETSGYYKGILKVKLR
;
A
#
# COMPACT_ATOMS: atom_id res chain seq x y z
N MET A 1 -1.40 -4.76 9.27
CA MET A 1 -1.13 -3.31 9.41
C MET A 1 -0.11 -3.08 10.50
N LEU A 2 0.62 -1.97 10.44
CA LEU A 2 1.54 -1.55 11.49
C LEU A 2 1.29 -0.07 11.77
N THR A 3 0.79 0.27 12.95
CA THR A 3 0.60 1.66 13.35
C THR A 3 1.64 2.05 14.38
N VAL A 4 2.24 3.21 14.23
CA VAL A 4 3.34 3.68 15.06
C VAL A 4 3.02 5.07 15.60
N ASP A 5 3.09 5.23 16.91
CA ASP A 5 3.03 6.52 17.56
C ASP A 5 4.44 7.15 17.57
N PRO A 6 4.64 8.30 16.92
CA PRO A 6 5.95 8.93 16.85
C PRO A 6 6.34 9.67 18.15
N TYR A 7 5.40 9.80 19.08
CA TYR A 7 5.58 10.51 20.36
C TYR A 7 5.77 9.56 21.53
N LEU A 8 5.48 8.26 21.32
CA LEU A 8 5.59 7.19 22.33
C LEU A 8 6.24 5.96 21.69
N ASP A 9 7.00 5.21 22.48
CA ASP A 9 7.56 3.91 22.08
C ASP A 9 6.45 2.85 22.08
N ARG A 10 5.40 3.05 21.26
CA ARG A 10 4.26 2.15 21.18
C ARG A 10 3.90 1.86 19.74
N VAL A 11 3.83 0.60 19.40
CA VAL A 11 3.53 0.11 18.06
C VAL A 11 2.45 -0.95 18.15
N TYR A 12 1.39 -0.77 17.36
CA TYR A 12 0.36 -1.77 17.18
C TYR A 12 0.58 -2.50 15.87
N LYS A 13 0.67 -3.81 15.96
CA LYS A 13 0.69 -4.68 14.80
C LYS A 13 -0.63 -5.42 14.74
N GLU A 14 -1.42 -5.09 13.75
CA GLU A 14 -2.67 -5.78 13.47
C GLU A 14 -2.46 -6.81 12.36
N LYS A 15 -3.02 -8.00 12.57
CA LYS A 15 -3.11 -9.07 11.58
C LYS A 15 -4.35 -9.91 11.86
N ASP A 16 -5.22 -10.06 10.85
CA ASP A 16 -6.45 -10.86 10.94
C ASP A 16 -7.37 -10.43 12.11
N ALA A 17 -7.48 -9.11 12.34
CA ALA A 17 -8.17 -8.47 13.46
C ALA A 17 -7.57 -8.75 14.85
N GLU A 18 -6.39 -9.37 14.95
CA GLU A 18 -5.65 -9.55 16.18
C GLU A 18 -4.62 -8.44 16.34
N ILE A 19 -4.64 -7.72 17.48
CA ILE A 19 -3.68 -6.67 17.79
C ILE A 19 -2.64 -7.17 18.78
N SER A 20 -1.38 -6.99 18.40
CA SER A 20 -0.23 -7.16 19.29
C SER A 20 0.51 -5.85 19.49
N ILE A 21 0.81 -5.51 20.76
CA ILE A 21 1.53 -4.28 21.10
C ILE A 21 3.04 -4.58 21.21
N LYS A 22 3.84 -3.73 20.56
CA LYS A 22 5.32 -3.80 20.59
C LYS A 22 5.90 -2.45 21.01
N LYS A 23 7.10 -2.47 21.55
CA LYS A 23 7.82 -1.23 21.93
C LYS A 23 8.49 -0.55 20.71
N LYS A 24 8.89 -1.35 19.73
CA LYS A 24 9.59 -0.84 18.53
C LYS A 24 9.01 -1.47 17.26
N PRO A 25 8.94 -0.73 16.17
CA PRO A 25 8.56 -1.26 14.88
C PRO A 25 9.68 -2.16 14.36
N GLU A 26 9.31 -3.23 13.66
CA GLU A 26 10.23 -4.10 12.94
C GLU A 26 10.04 -3.91 11.44
N TYR A 27 11.14 -3.64 10.74
CA TYR A 27 11.09 -3.56 9.28
C TYR A 27 10.58 -4.86 8.67
N ASN A 28 9.49 -4.77 7.96
CA ASN A 28 9.00 -5.84 7.10
C ASN A 28 8.38 -5.20 5.85
N ILE A 29 8.92 -5.55 4.70
CA ILE A 29 8.48 -5.01 3.42
C ILE A 29 6.98 -5.25 3.12
N THR A 30 6.35 -6.20 3.79
CA THR A 30 4.92 -6.50 3.61
C THR A 30 4.00 -5.67 4.51
N ASN A 31 4.54 -5.02 5.54
CA ASN A 31 3.73 -4.22 6.46
C ASN A 31 3.30 -2.92 5.77
N PHE A 32 2.04 -2.56 5.88
CA PHE A 32 1.57 -1.20 5.62
C PHE A 32 1.78 -0.39 6.90
N VAL A 33 2.58 0.67 6.81
CA VAL A 33 3.00 1.48 7.95
C VAL A 33 2.22 2.77 7.99
N THR A 34 1.49 2.98 9.07
CA THR A 34 0.70 4.20 9.31
C THR A 34 1.18 4.90 10.57
N SER A 35 1.20 6.23 10.52
CA SER A 35 1.45 7.09 11.66
C SER A 35 0.58 8.33 11.58
N TYR A 36 0.63 9.17 12.61
CA TYR A 36 -0.14 10.41 12.64
C TYR A 36 0.74 11.60 13.01
N ILE A 37 0.34 12.79 12.53
CA ILE A 37 0.91 14.05 12.96
C ILE A 37 -0.03 14.69 13.97
N SER A 38 0.52 15.09 15.11
CA SER A 38 -0.23 15.82 16.13
C SER A 38 -0.76 17.13 15.57
N ASN A 39 -1.96 17.50 15.96
CA ASN A 39 -2.56 18.79 15.59
C ASN A 39 -1.72 20.00 16.05
N LYS A 40 -0.91 19.82 17.11
CA LYS A 40 0.03 20.84 17.61
C LYS A 40 1.14 21.17 16.60
N ASP A 41 1.56 20.20 15.78
CA ASP A 41 2.63 20.36 14.77
C ASP A 41 2.06 20.82 13.41
N LEU A 42 0.72 21.00 13.30
CA LEU A 42 0.03 21.37 12.07
C LEU A 42 -0.44 22.83 12.12
N ILE A 43 -0.42 23.48 10.97
CA ILE A 43 -1.18 24.68 10.71
C ILE A 43 -2.41 24.26 9.91
N SER A 44 -3.60 24.62 10.35
CA SER A 44 -4.84 24.34 9.63
C SER A 44 -5.61 25.62 9.34
N ALA A 45 -6.18 25.70 8.14
CA ALA A 45 -7.01 26.83 7.70
C ALA A 45 -8.10 26.35 6.76
N VAL A 46 -9.04 27.23 6.46
CA VAL A 46 -10.05 27.06 5.42
C VAL A 46 -9.69 27.96 4.25
N VAL A 47 -9.60 27.37 3.06
CA VAL A 47 -9.32 28.11 1.81
C VAL A 47 -10.52 27.95 0.89
N GLU A 48 -10.99 29.08 0.33
CA GLU A 48 -12.09 29.09 -0.63
C GLU A 48 -11.57 29.19 -2.06
N VAL A 49 -12.05 28.31 -2.94
CA VAL A 49 -11.72 28.27 -4.37
C VAL A 49 -12.98 28.50 -5.19
N SER A 50 -12.92 29.41 -6.16
CA SER A 50 -14.05 29.67 -7.06
C SER A 50 -14.42 28.43 -7.89
N ASN A 51 -15.72 28.18 -8.08
CA ASN A 51 -16.23 27.09 -8.93
C ASN A 51 -15.84 27.24 -10.41
N ASN A 52 -15.39 28.43 -10.83
CA ASN A 52 -14.95 28.69 -12.21
C ASN A 52 -13.55 28.12 -12.51
N ILE A 53 -12.80 27.67 -11.49
CA ILE A 53 -11.46 27.11 -11.67
C ILE A 53 -11.59 25.66 -12.17
N PRO A 54 -10.92 25.30 -13.29
CA PRO A 54 -10.90 23.93 -13.78
C PRO A 54 -10.40 22.95 -12.71
N GLN A 55 -10.92 21.72 -12.71
CA GLN A 55 -10.56 20.71 -11.71
C GLN A 55 -9.06 20.40 -11.69
N GLU A 56 -8.39 20.50 -12.82
CA GLU A 56 -6.94 20.33 -12.96
C GLU A 56 -6.12 21.41 -12.27
N ASP A 57 -6.65 22.65 -12.16
CA ASP A 57 -5.96 23.78 -11.55
C ASP A 57 -6.33 24.02 -10.08
N VAL A 58 -7.26 23.22 -9.53
CA VAL A 58 -7.74 23.40 -8.15
C VAL A 58 -6.64 23.21 -7.15
N HIS A 59 -5.81 22.17 -7.32
CA HIS A 59 -4.73 21.84 -6.40
C HIS A 59 -3.72 23.01 -6.31
N ASP A 60 -3.25 23.50 -7.44
CA ASP A 60 -2.30 24.60 -7.51
C ASP A 60 -2.89 25.89 -6.94
N THR A 61 -4.20 26.11 -7.16
CA THR A 61 -4.91 27.27 -6.59
C THR A 61 -5.02 27.18 -5.08
N ILE A 62 -5.31 26.01 -4.52
CA ILE A 62 -5.35 25.80 -3.06
C ILE A 62 -3.97 26.08 -2.48
N GLU A 63 -2.91 25.54 -3.09
CA GLU A 63 -1.54 25.75 -2.63
C GLU A 63 -1.19 27.24 -2.60
N LEU A 64 -1.39 27.97 -3.72
CA LEU A 64 -1.12 29.40 -3.82
C LEU A 64 -1.87 30.21 -2.77
N LYS A 65 -3.19 29.96 -2.64
CA LYS A 65 -4.02 30.64 -1.67
C LYS A 65 -3.62 30.33 -0.23
N THR A 66 -3.19 29.11 0.04
CA THR A 66 -2.69 28.72 1.36
C THR A 66 -1.47 29.54 1.76
N TYR A 67 -0.52 29.74 0.83
CA TYR A 67 0.64 30.62 1.08
C TYR A 67 0.20 32.06 1.35
N GLU A 68 -0.76 32.58 0.59
CA GLU A 68 -1.24 33.95 0.73
C GLU A 68 -2.01 34.16 2.05
N GLU A 69 -2.99 33.31 2.34
CA GLU A 69 -3.90 33.47 3.49
C GLU A 69 -3.21 33.22 4.84
N LEU A 70 -2.27 32.25 4.87
CA LEU A 70 -1.51 31.96 6.09
C LEU A 70 -0.24 32.80 6.22
N GLY A 71 0.12 33.60 5.19
CA GLY A 71 1.34 34.40 5.19
C GLY A 71 2.60 33.54 5.29
N LEU A 72 2.60 32.36 4.63
CA LEU A 72 3.71 31.46 4.67
C LEU A 72 4.93 32.05 3.93
N ASP A 73 6.13 31.78 4.45
CA ASP A 73 7.35 32.23 3.80
C ASP A 73 7.56 31.48 2.48
N GLN A 74 7.54 32.22 1.36
CA GLN A 74 7.74 31.67 0.03
C GLN A 74 9.14 31.10 -0.20
N ALA A 75 10.10 31.38 0.65
CA ALA A 75 11.43 30.79 0.60
C ALA A 75 11.49 29.37 1.19
N ASN A 76 10.46 28.97 1.93
CA ASN A 76 10.35 27.66 2.53
C ASN A 76 9.35 26.79 1.77
N GLU A 77 9.68 25.50 1.64
CA GLU A 77 8.74 24.49 1.15
C GLU A 77 7.84 24.02 2.30
N TYR A 78 6.54 23.88 2.03
CA TYR A 78 5.57 23.32 2.95
C TYR A 78 4.88 22.13 2.30
N ILE A 79 4.53 21.15 3.11
CA ILE A 79 3.64 20.06 2.70
C ILE A 79 2.22 20.56 2.95
N ILE A 80 1.44 20.66 1.88
CA ILE A 80 0.06 21.11 1.93
C ILE A 80 -0.82 19.97 1.43
N SER A 81 -1.82 19.61 2.22
CA SER A 81 -2.86 18.69 1.83
C SER A 81 -4.22 19.25 2.20
N SER A 82 -5.24 18.92 1.41
CA SER A 82 -6.57 19.51 1.58
C SER A 82 -7.68 18.49 1.45
N ILE A 83 -8.80 18.78 2.11
CA ILE A 83 -10.06 18.07 1.93
C ILE A 83 -11.15 19.07 1.56
N GLU A 84 -11.98 18.73 0.59
CA GLU A 84 -13.15 19.52 0.25
C GLU A 84 -14.25 19.27 1.29
N THR A 85 -14.82 20.35 1.85
CA THR A 85 -15.79 20.26 2.96
C THR A 85 -17.17 20.75 2.59
N ALA A 86 -17.27 21.83 1.83
CA ALA A 86 -18.54 22.38 1.43
C ALA A 86 -18.47 22.97 0.02
N GLN A 87 -19.56 22.84 -0.72
CA GLN A 87 -19.81 23.60 -1.95
C GLN A 87 -20.89 24.64 -1.68
N VAL A 88 -20.54 25.87 -1.93
CA VAL A 88 -21.50 27.00 -1.95
C VAL A 88 -21.73 27.40 -3.40
N GLU A 89 -22.81 28.14 -3.71
CA GLU A 89 -23.19 28.45 -5.10
C GLU A 89 -22.04 28.94 -6.00
N ASN A 90 -21.07 29.66 -5.46
CA ASN A 90 -19.97 30.26 -6.24
C ASN A 90 -18.55 29.80 -5.81
N SER A 91 -18.40 29.06 -4.74
CA SER A 91 -17.10 28.63 -4.20
C SER A 91 -17.16 27.23 -3.61
N ARG A 92 -16.00 26.59 -3.61
CA ARG A 92 -15.72 25.36 -2.88
C ARG A 92 -14.81 25.68 -1.71
N SER A 93 -15.11 25.16 -0.53
CA SER A 93 -14.30 25.35 0.66
C SER A 93 -13.46 24.11 0.93
N PHE A 94 -12.19 24.33 1.21
CA PHE A 94 -11.22 23.28 1.50
C PHE A 94 -10.59 23.52 2.85
N HIS A 95 -10.61 22.52 3.73
CA HIS A 95 -9.70 22.51 4.86
C HIS A 95 -8.32 22.12 4.40
N VAL A 96 -7.33 22.94 4.69
CA VAL A 96 -5.93 22.70 4.38
C VAL A 96 -5.15 22.38 5.66
N PHE A 97 -4.25 21.41 5.55
CA PHE A 97 -3.29 21.03 6.58
C PHE A 97 -1.89 21.30 6.05
N VAL A 98 -1.15 22.10 6.78
CA VAL A 98 0.17 22.59 6.38
C VAL A 98 1.18 22.20 7.44
N ILE A 99 2.32 21.69 7.02
CA ILE A 99 3.44 21.34 7.88
C ILE A 99 4.78 21.59 7.20
N GLU A 100 5.78 21.98 7.98
CA GLU A 100 7.15 22.09 7.49
C GLU A 100 7.77 20.68 7.30
N PRO A 101 8.40 20.39 6.16
CA PRO A 101 9.10 19.11 5.93
C PRO A 101 10.12 18.79 7.04
N LYS A 102 10.78 19.82 7.55
CA LYS A 102 11.76 19.69 8.64
C LYS A 102 11.14 19.11 9.91
N THR A 103 9.95 19.59 10.29
CA THR A 103 9.22 19.07 11.46
C THR A 103 8.92 17.58 11.32
N ILE A 104 8.49 17.15 10.13
CA ILE A 104 8.26 15.72 9.85
C ILE A 104 9.58 14.94 9.94
N GLN A 105 10.65 15.43 9.30
CA GLN A 105 11.94 14.74 9.31
C GLN A 105 12.49 14.56 10.72
N GLU A 106 12.45 15.61 11.55
CA GLU A 106 12.91 15.57 12.93
C GLU A 106 12.06 14.61 13.78
N ARG A 107 10.73 14.67 13.64
CA ARG A 107 9.80 13.85 14.41
C ARG A 107 9.91 12.36 14.11
N TYR A 108 10.09 12.02 12.84
CA TYR A 108 10.09 10.62 12.38
C TYR A 108 11.49 10.03 12.19
N ALA A 109 12.57 10.78 12.47
CA ALA A 109 13.95 10.34 12.25
C ALA A 109 14.25 8.98 12.90
N GLU A 110 13.92 8.79 14.16
CA GLU A 110 14.15 7.53 14.89
C GLU A 110 13.28 6.39 14.35
N MET A 111 12.00 6.65 14.12
CA MET A 111 11.06 5.68 13.56
C MET A 111 11.51 5.18 12.18
N LEU A 112 12.02 6.09 11.33
CA LEU A 112 12.45 5.76 9.98
C LEU A 112 13.71 4.89 9.93
N VAL A 113 14.56 4.94 10.96
CA VAL A 113 15.70 4.00 11.09
C VAL A 113 15.18 2.55 11.14
N GLU A 114 14.07 2.33 11.81
CA GLU A 114 13.47 1.01 12.02
C GLU A 114 12.50 0.62 10.89
N THR A 115 11.59 1.53 10.47
CA THR A 115 10.55 1.23 9.46
C THR A 115 10.98 1.45 8.02
N LYS A 116 11.91 2.40 7.78
CA LYS A 116 12.44 2.87 6.48
C LYS A 116 11.43 3.58 5.57
N TYR A 117 10.14 3.52 5.84
CA TYR A 117 9.07 4.18 5.09
C TYR A 117 7.84 4.35 5.97
N ILE A 118 6.97 5.26 5.57
CA ILE A 118 5.63 5.46 6.13
C ILE A 118 4.70 5.56 4.93
N ASP A 119 3.73 4.64 4.83
CA ASP A 119 2.79 4.61 3.71
C ASP A 119 1.69 5.65 3.85
N LEU A 120 1.26 5.85 5.09
CA LEU A 120 0.17 6.74 5.42
C LEU A 120 0.51 7.58 6.66
N LEU A 121 0.48 8.90 6.50
CA LEU A 121 0.74 9.86 7.56
C LEU A 121 -0.45 10.80 7.67
N VAL A 122 -1.29 10.60 8.70
CA VAL A 122 -2.59 11.25 8.85
C VAL A 122 -2.52 12.39 9.86
N PRO A 123 -3.13 13.55 9.59
CA PRO A 123 -3.40 14.55 10.66
C PRO A 123 -4.25 13.93 11.77
N SER A 124 -3.83 14.05 13.03
CA SER A 124 -4.57 13.43 14.15
C SER A 124 -6.06 13.82 14.20
N PRO A 125 -6.49 15.05 13.86
CA PRO A 125 -7.90 15.38 13.83
C PRO A 125 -8.70 14.60 12.79
N MET A 126 -8.05 14.19 11.69
CA MET A 126 -8.72 13.46 10.60
C MET A 126 -8.97 11.99 10.92
N LEU A 127 -8.29 11.43 11.93
CA LEU A 127 -8.49 10.06 12.36
C LEU A 127 -9.92 9.80 12.83
N PHE A 128 -10.56 10.78 13.50
CA PHE A 128 -11.93 10.64 14.02
C PHE A 128 -12.98 10.50 12.92
N MET A 129 -12.68 10.85 11.67
CA MET A 129 -13.55 10.59 10.52
C MET A 129 -13.88 9.11 10.38
N GLN A 130 -12.97 8.23 10.79
CA GLN A 130 -13.16 6.79 10.73
C GLN A 130 -14.31 6.28 11.58
N LEU A 131 -14.68 7.01 12.64
CA LEU A 131 -15.84 6.66 13.47
C LEU A 131 -17.16 6.75 12.67
N TYR A 132 -17.24 7.68 11.74
CA TYR A 132 -18.40 7.88 10.88
C TYR A 132 -18.37 6.96 9.64
N GLN A 133 -17.21 6.83 9.01
CA GLN A 133 -17.03 5.99 7.83
C GLN A 133 -17.30 4.52 8.13
N ASN A 134 -16.90 4.05 9.32
CA ASN A 134 -17.15 2.70 9.79
C ASN A 134 -18.50 2.56 10.52
N LYS A 135 -19.35 3.61 10.48
CA LYS A 135 -20.72 3.61 11.09
C LYS A 135 -20.74 3.33 12.59
N ILE A 136 -19.64 3.61 13.29
CA ILE A 136 -19.57 3.55 14.76
C ILE A 136 -20.40 4.70 15.33
N LEU A 137 -20.31 5.87 14.70
CA LEU A 137 -21.15 7.02 14.99
C LEU A 137 -22.07 7.35 13.80
N HIS A 138 -23.19 7.99 14.09
CA HIS A 138 -24.13 8.47 13.08
C HIS A 138 -23.72 9.84 12.57
N ASN A 139 -23.86 10.08 11.26
CA ASN A 139 -23.56 11.35 10.61
C ASN A 139 -24.65 12.41 10.83
N VAL A 140 -24.97 12.72 12.08
CA VAL A 140 -26.02 13.71 12.42
C VAL A 140 -25.58 14.54 13.62
N GLY A 141 -25.68 15.84 13.47
CA GLY A 141 -25.38 16.81 14.52
C GLY A 141 -23.92 17.19 14.64
N VAL A 142 -23.58 17.86 15.74
CA VAL A 142 -22.22 18.37 16.02
C VAL A 142 -21.62 17.56 17.17
N ASP A 143 -20.59 16.80 16.85
CA ASP A 143 -19.80 16.04 17.80
C ASP A 143 -18.46 16.70 18.08
N CYS A 144 -18.05 16.71 19.34
CA CYS A 144 -16.73 17.17 19.77
C CYS A 144 -15.93 16.03 20.35
N PHE A 145 -14.70 15.85 19.88
CA PHE A 145 -13.76 14.87 20.40
C PHE A 145 -12.63 15.60 21.11
N VAL A 146 -12.35 15.20 22.35
CA VAL A 146 -11.22 15.66 23.14
C VAL A 146 -10.33 14.47 23.44
N TYR A 147 -9.08 14.52 22.96
CA TYR A 147 -8.16 13.41 23.17
C TYR A 147 -6.86 13.89 23.80
N PHE A 148 -6.51 13.27 24.91
CA PHE A 148 -5.32 13.56 25.70
C PHE A 148 -4.19 12.61 25.35
N THR A 149 -3.08 13.16 24.87
CA THR A 149 -1.81 12.46 24.75
C THR A 149 -0.74 13.14 25.59
N ARG A 150 0.41 12.51 25.80
CA ARG A 150 1.55 13.14 26.48
C ARG A 150 2.06 14.35 25.72
N PHE A 151 1.96 14.36 24.41
CA PHE A 151 2.49 15.43 23.57
C PHE A 151 1.47 16.55 23.32
N ASP A 152 0.20 16.19 23.14
CA ASP A 152 -0.85 17.12 22.72
C ASP A 152 -2.19 16.77 23.40
N THR A 153 -3.04 17.74 23.54
CA THR A 153 -4.47 17.54 23.78
C THR A 153 -5.23 18.26 22.70
N VAL A 154 -5.86 17.48 21.83
CA VAL A 154 -6.59 17.98 20.69
C VAL A 154 -8.09 18.03 20.97
N VAL A 155 -8.72 19.15 20.60
CA VAL A 155 -10.17 19.31 20.51
C VAL A 155 -10.55 19.35 19.05
N VAL A 156 -11.44 18.45 18.64
CA VAL A 156 -11.84 18.31 17.24
C VAL A 156 -13.36 18.35 17.16
N LEU A 157 -13.89 19.09 16.21
CA LEU A 157 -15.32 19.18 15.93
C LEU A 157 -15.63 18.57 14.56
N TYR A 158 -16.70 17.81 14.56
CA TYR A 158 -17.31 17.26 13.35
C TYR A 158 -18.77 17.68 13.28
N GLN A 159 -19.24 18.01 12.09
CA GLN A 159 -20.66 18.29 11.83
C GLN A 159 -21.15 17.34 10.76
N ASP A 160 -22.23 16.62 11.06
CA ASP A 160 -22.84 15.63 10.18
C ASP A 160 -21.83 14.61 9.62
N GLY A 161 -20.84 14.21 10.44
CA GLY A 161 -19.75 13.32 10.08
C GLY A 161 -18.63 13.95 9.24
N GLY A 162 -18.72 15.21 8.89
CA GLY A 162 -17.68 15.98 8.22
C GLY A 162 -16.78 16.73 9.19
N TYR A 163 -15.48 16.78 8.93
CA TYR A 163 -14.53 17.57 9.73
C TYR A 163 -14.86 19.06 9.64
N LEU A 164 -14.92 19.72 10.79
CA LEU A 164 -15.26 21.14 10.87
C LEU A 164 -14.10 22.00 11.38
N TYR A 165 -13.49 21.61 12.49
CA TYR A 165 -12.45 22.41 13.15
C TYR A 165 -11.64 21.59 14.14
N SER A 166 -10.40 21.95 14.34
CA SER A 166 -9.58 21.41 15.43
C SER A 166 -8.65 22.44 16.04
N LYS A 167 -8.36 22.26 17.31
CA LYS A 167 -7.42 23.08 18.04
C LYS A 167 -6.74 22.28 19.14
N SER A 168 -5.44 22.45 19.26
CA SER A 168 -4.68 21.96 20.42
C SER A 168 -4.78 22.94 21.58
N ILE A 169 -4.87 22.41 22.81
CA ILE A 169 -4.77 23.18 24.04
C ILE A 169 -3.40 22.97 24.70
N GLU A 170 -2.96 23.90 25.52
CA GLU A 170 -1.63 23.84 26.17
C GLU A 170 -1.49 22.70 27.21
N HIS A 171 -2.58 22.05 27.58
CA HIS A 171 -2.66 21.07 28.64
C HIS A 171 -2.51 19.63 28.13
N SER A 172 -1.36 19.30 27.52
CA SER A 172 -1.02 17.88 27.27
C SER A 172 -0.87 17.12 28.60
N LEU A 173 -0.90 15.78 28.56
CA LEU A 173 -0.70 14.97 29.79
C LEU A 173 0.63 15.28 30.47
N THR A 174 1.71 15.47 29.69
CA THR A 174 3.00 15.92 30.25
C THR A 174 2.88 17.29 30.91
N ARG A 175 2.17 18.24 30.28
CA ARG A 175 1.99 19.56 30.87
C ARG A 175 1.09 19.53 32.12
N ILE A 176 0.10 18.65 32.14
CA ILE A 176 -0.74 18.41 33.32
C ILE A 176 0.13 17.88 34.47
N TYR A 177 1.04 16.92 34.21
CA TYR A 177 1.98 16.42 35.21
C TYR A 177 2.95 17.52 35.70
N GLU A 178 3.54 18.31 34.81
CA GLU A 178 4.39 19.45 35.17
C GLU A 178 3.65 20.44 36.11
N LYS A 179 2.42 20.82 35.75
CA LYS A 179 1.58 21.67 36.60
C LYS A 179 1.27 21.02 37.95
N TYR A 180 1.07 19.70 37.97
CA TYR A 180 0.90 18.96 39.23
C TYR A 180 2.13 19.08 40.11
N LEU A 181 3.34 19.01 39.54
CA LEU A 181 4.60 19.19 40.29
C LEU A 181 4.78 20.61 40.82
N GLU A 182 4.24 21.63 40.15
CA GLU A 182 4.31 23.03 40.56
C GLU A 182 3.42 23.34 41.81
N LEU A 183 2.42 22.51 42.08
CA LEU A 183 1.52 22.68 43.22
C LEU A 183 2.21 22.26 44.55
N PRO A 184 1.84 22.87 45.69
CA PRO A 184 2.41 22.52 47.00
C PRO A 184 1.99 21.12 47.43
N GLY A 185 2.84 20.46 48.26
CA GLY A 185 2.58 19.15 48.82
C GLY A 185 3.49 18.03 48.26
N ASP A 186 3.35 16.83 48.81
CA ASP A 186 4.10 15.67 48.35
C ASP A 186 3.59 15.22 46.98
N LYS A 187 4.51 14.94 46.06
CA LYS A 187 4.22 14.57 44.70
C LYS A 187 4.57 13.13 44.40
N VAL A 188 3.68 12.47 43.68
CA VAL A 188 3.95 11.14 43.16
C VAL A 188 4.84 11.20 41.91
N HIS A 189 5.58 10.13 41.66
CA HIS A 189 6.44 10.03 40.51
C HIS A 189 5.60 9.94 39.20
N GLU A 190 6.17 10.29 38.09
CA GLU A 190 5.47 10.37 36.78
C GLU A 190 4.70 9.09 36.43
N ASP A 191 5.36 7.94 36.55
CA ASP A 191 4.71 6.64 36.23
C ASP A 191 3.53 6.35 37.16
N GLU A 192 3.66 6.71 38.44
CA GLU A 192 2.59 6.55 39.41
C GLU A 192 1.45 7.55 39.17
N PHE A 193 1.79 8.79 38.79
CA PHE A 193 0.81 9.79 38.40
C PHE A 193 -0.08 9.30 37.28
N TYR A 194 0.49 8.84 36.16
CA TYR A 194 -0.30 8.33 35.03
C TYR A 194 -1.06 7.05 35.37
N LYS A 195 -0.48 6.19 36.20
CA LYS A 195 -1.17 4.98 36.68
C LYS A 195 -2.42 5.34 37.51
N ILE A 196 -2.32 6.28 38.44
CA ILE A 196 -3.46 6.74 39.26
C ILE A 196 -4.48 7.43 38.34
N LEU A 197 -4.02 8.29 37.41
CA LEU A 197 -4.90 9.00 36.50
C LEU A 197 -5.71 8.03 35.61
N GLY A 198 -5.09 6.95 35.12
CA GLY A 198 -5.77 5.94 34.31
C GLY A 198 -6.64 4.96 35.10
N SER A 199 -6.32 4.67 36.37
CA SER A 199 -7.08 3.70 37.18
C SER A 199 -8.16 4.34 38.07
N GLU A 200 -7.84 5.46 38.72
CA GLU A 200 -8.72 6.14 39.68
C GLU A 200 -9.25 7.48 39.15
N GLY A 201 -8.48 8.13 38.24
CA GLY A 201 -8.84 9.42 37.64
C GLY A 201 -9.01 10.54 38.68
N LEU A 202 -10.09 11.28 38.55
CA LEU A 202 -10.48 12.35 39.49
C LEU A 202 -11.18 11.81 40.75
N LYS A 203 -11.42 10.48 40.84
CA LYS A 203 -12.01 9.83 42.01
C LYS A 203 -10.98 9.15 42.89
N SER A 204 -9.70 9.56 42.78
CA SER A 204 -8.60 8.96 43.55
C SER A 204 -8.86 9.02 45.08
N SER A 205 -8.47 7.96 45.75
CA SER A 205 -8.51 7.87 47.22
C SER A 205 -7.49 8.78 47.90
N ASN A 206 -6.46 9.22 47.18
CA ASN A 206 -5.47 10.20 47.65
C ASN A 206 -6.07 11.62 47.51
N SER A 207 -6.48 12.19 48.65
CA SER A 207 -7.18 13.50 48.68
C SER A 207 -6.35 14.67 48.16
N ASP A 208 -5.03 14.66 48.38
CA ASP A 208 -4.15 15.73 47.91
C ASP A 208 -3.93 15.64 46.40
N TYR A 209 -3.68 14.43 45.91
CA TYR A 209 -3.62 14.16 44.49
C TYR A 209 -4.93 14.55 43.79
N GLN A 210 -6.06 14.10 44.31
CA GLN A 210 -7.40 14.37 43.76
C GLN A 210 -7.64 15.88 43.66
N LYS A 211 -7.43 16.63 44.73
CA LYS A 211 -7.63 18.09 44.78
C LYS A 211 -6.76 18.79 43.72
N ASP A 212 -5.49 18.42 43.62
CA ASP A 212 -4.56 19.05 42.71
C ASP A 212 -4.94 18.77 41.27
N VAL A 213 -5.24 17.51 40.95
CA VAL A 213 -5.64 17.10 39.58
C VAL A 213 -6.98 17.73 39.19
N MET A 214 -7.97 17.76 40.09
CA MET A 214 -9.23 18.43 39.83
C MET A 214 -9.02 19.91 39.52
N LYS A 215 -8.12 20.62 40.24
CA LYS A 215 -7.80 22.03 39.95
C LYS A 215 -7.24 22.17 38.53
N ILE A 216 -6.30 21.33 38.15
CA ILE A 216 -5.66 21.38 36.81
C ILE A 216 -6.70 21.08 35.72
N PHE A 217 -7.53 20.02 35.89
CA PHE A 217 -8.58 19.71 34.94
C PHE A 217 -9.67 20.81 34.86
N GLY A 218 -9.87 21.57 35.92
CA GLY A 218 -10.70 22.79 35.84
C GLY A 218 -10.14 23.78 34.83
N GLU A 219 -8.82 24.02 34.82
CA GLU A 219 -8.17 24.90 33.81
C GLU A 219 -8.27 24.26 32.40
N VAL A 220 -8.11 22.94 32.27
CA VAL A 220 -8.30 22.22 31.01
C VAL A 220 -9.69 22.43 30.44
N PHE A 221 -10.73 22.26 31.28
CA PHE A 221 -12.11 22.44 30.84
C PHE A 221 -12.46 23.87 30.47
N ILE A 222 -11.86 24.87 31.12
CA ILE A 222 -11.98 26.28 30.72
C ILE A 222 -11.40 26.42 29.29
N GLY A 223 -10.21 25.90 29.03
CA GLY A 223 -9.61 25.94 27.70
C GLY A 223 -10.44 25.22 26.62
N ILE A 224 -11.03 24.07 26.94
CA ILE A 224 -11.97 23.38 26.05
C ILE A 224 -13.20 24.25 25.79
N ASN A 225 -13.81 24.80 26.84
CA ASN A 225 -14.99 25.65 26.71
C ASN A 225 -14.74 26.89 25.84
N ASP A 226 -13.57 27.50 25.94
CA ASP A 226 -13.19 28.67 25.12
C ASP A 226 -13.15 28.26 23.63
N ILE A 227 -12.63 27.07 23.30
CA ILE A 227 -12.64 26.54 21.94
C ILE A 227 -14.07 26.27 21.46
N LEU A 228 -14.93 25.69 22.30
CA LEU A 228 -16.32 25.42 21.94
C LEU A 228 -17.11 26.74 21.72
N ILE A 229 -16.88 27.74 22.55
CA ILE A 229 -17.50 29.07 22.36
C ILE A 229 -17.01 29.73 21.07
N TYR A 230 -15.71 29.63 20.79
CA TYR A 230 -15.16 30.12 19.53
C TYR A 230 -15.80 29.43 18.34
N ALA A 231 -15.82 28.10 18.35
CA ALA A 231 -16.35 27.29 17.25
C ALA A 231 -17.86 27.57 17.01
N LYS A 232 -18.66 27.64 18.07
CA LYS A 232 -20.08 28.01 17.97
C LYS A 232 -20.28 29.33 17.25
N ARG A 233 -19.44 30.35 17.54
CA ARG A 233 -19.53 31.68 16.91
C ARG A 233 -18.97 31.68 15.48
N ALA A 234 -17.85 31.00 15.26
CA ALA A 234 -17.15 31.03 13.99
C ALA A 234 -17.90 30.26 12.89
N PHE A 235 -18.60 29.20 13.27
CA PHE A 235 -19.31 28.29 12.35
C PHE A 235 -20.84 28.35 12.49
N ASP A 236 -21.38 29.33 13.23
CA ASP A 236 -22.82 29.56 13.46
C ASP A 236 -23.56 28.30 13.92
N LEU A 237 -22.97 27.59 14.91
CA LEU A 237 -23.52 26.34 15.41
C LEU A 237 -24.59 26.61 16.50
N ASP A 238 -25.73 25.94 16.37
CA ASP A 238 -26.80 26.00 17.38
C ASP A 238 -26.34 25.44 18.74
N GLY A 239 -25.53 24.36 18.70
CA GLY A 239 -25.01 23.71 19.89
C GLY A 239 -23.96 22.65 19.57
N ILE A 240 -23.50 21.99 20.61
CA ILE A 240 -22.73 20.74 20.51
C ILE A 240 -23.61 19.63 21.03
N ASP A 241 -23.83 18.60 20.23
CA ASP A 241 -24.74 17.51 20.60
C ASP A 241 -24.08 16.52 21.56
N LYS A 242 -22.84 16.13 21.28
CA LYS A 242 -22.08 15.22 22.11
C LYS A 242 -20.63 15.63 22.24
N ILE A 243 -20.05 15.38 23.41
CA ILE A 243 -18.63 15.57 23.66
C ILE A 243 -18.06 14.24 24.10
N TYR A 244 -17.14 13.71 23.32
CA TYR A 244 -16.41 12.48 23.61
C TYR A 244 -15.03 12.83 24.14
N ILE A 245 -14.61 12.18 25.24
CA ILE A 245 -13.32 12.41 25.86
C ILE A 245 -12.56 11.11 26.05
N GLY A 246 -11.30 11.11 25.70
CA GLY A 246 -10.42 9.95 25.83
C GLY A 246 -8.98 10.31 26.06
N SER A 247 -8.17 9.32 26.39
CA SER A 247 -6.73 9.46 26.52
C SER A 247 -5.98 8.25 25.98
N GLU A 248 -4.67 8.42 25.76
CA GLU A 248 -3.79 7.35 25.26
C GLU A 248 -3.66 6.13 26.20
N PHE A 249 -4.08 6.25 27.44
CA PHE A 249 -4.04 5.17 28.44
C PHE A 249 -5.43 4.73 28.92
N GLY A 250 -6.49 5.26 28.35
CA GLY A 250 -7.86 4.87 28.62
C GLY A 250 -8.74 5.97 29.18
N PRO A 251 -9.95 5.64 29.59
CA PRO A 251 -10.88 6.58 30.20
C PRO A 251 -10.34 7.11 31.53
N ILE A 252 -10.55 8.42 31.77
CA ILE A 252 -10.18 9.07 33.03
C ILE A 252 -11.43 9.17 33.88
N SER A 253 -11.53 8.34 34.90
CA SER A 253 -12.70 8.25 35.79
C SER A 253 -13.02 9.58 36.45
N GLY A 254 -14.27 9.99 36.49
CA GLY A 254 -14.77 11.20 37.14
C GLY A 254 -14.75 12.46 36.27
N LEU A 255 -14.18 12.42 35.05
CA LEU A 255 -14.23 13.57 34.14
C LEU A 255 -15.66 13.91 33.72
N GLU A 256 -16.53 12.93 33.55
CA GLU A 256 -17.93 13.11 33.13
C GLU A 256 -18.69 14.04 34.09
N GLU A 257 -18.67 13.71 35.38
CA GLU A 257 -19.36 14.49 36.43
C GLU A 257 -18.73 15.87 36.62
N TYR A 258 -17.40 15.93 36.54
CA TYR A 258 -16.65 17.17 36.76
C TYR A 258 -16.82 18.16 35.61
N SER A 259 -16.84 17.67 34.38
CA SER A 259 -17.00 18.48 33.17
C SER A 259 -18.35 19.16 33.07
N GLN A 260 -19.41 18.55 33.58
CA GLN A 260 -20.75 19.13 33.55
C GLN A 260 -20.76 20.56 34.22
N THR A 261 -19.93 20.73 35.23
CA THR A 261 -19.79 22.03 35.93
C THR A 261 -19.19 23.11 35.04
N TYR A 262 -18.27 22.75 34.12
CA TYR A 262 -17.55 23.70 33.29
C TYR A 262 -18.11 23.86 31.87
N LEU A 263 -18.55 22.76 31.28
CA LEU A 263 -19.02 22.72 29.88
C LEU A 263 -20.54 22.76 29.73
N GLY A 264 -21.27 22.49 30.84
CA GLY A 264 -22.73 22.35 30.79
C GLY A 264 -23.24 21.14 29.99
N HIS A 265 -22.34 20.27 29.60
CA HIS A 265 -22.62 19.05 28.85
C HIS A 265 -22.15 17.82 29.62
N VAL A 266 -22.87 16.71 29.47
CA VAL A 266 -22.40 15.40 29.94
C VAL A 266 -21.45 14.85 28.88
N LEU A 267 -20.26 14.46 29.31
CA LEU A 267 -19.28 13.82 28.43
C LEU A 267 -19.63 12.36 28.20
N SER A 268 -19.28 11.85 27.04
CA SER A 268 -19.22 10.43 26.75
C SER A 268 -17.75 9.98 26.70
N GLU A 269 -17.48 8.76 27.14
CA GLU A 269 -16.14 8.20 26.98
C GLU A 269 -15.84 7.96 25.51
N LEU A 270 -14.65 8.34 25.06
CA LEU A 270 -14.10 7.97 23.77
C LEU A 270 -13.39 6.62 23.95
N ASN A 271 -14.17 5.56 23.99
CA ASN A 271 -13.71 4.20 24.15
C ASN A 271 -14.66 3.27 23.37
N PHE A 272 -14.42 3.21 22.05
CA PHE A 272 -15.23 2.40 21.14
C PHE A 272 -14.61 1.03 20.96
N ASP A 273 -15.48 0.03 20.80
CA ASP A 273 -15.08 -1.31 20.40
C ASP A 273 -15.01 -1.38 18.87
N TYR A 274 -13.84 -1.73 18.36
CA TYR A 274 -13.59 -1.86 16.93
C TYR A 274 -13.54 -3.32 16.47
N GLU A 275 -14.02 -4.25 17.32
CA GLU A 275 -14.01 -5.70 17.06
C GLU A 275 -12.58 -6.27 16.88
N PHE A 276 -11.57 -5.62 17.44
CA PHE A 276 -10.21 -6.14 17.47
C PHE A 276 -10.00 -7.09 18.64
N ASN A 277 -9.37 -8.23 18.38
CA ASN A 277 -8.97 -9.17 19.40
C ASN A 277 -7.65 -8.74 20.05
N THR A 278 -7.60 -8.67 21.37
CA THR A 278 -6.40 -8.29 22.12
C THR A 278 -6.42 -8.88 23.52
N ASP A 279 -5.24 -9.11 24.09
CA ASP A 279 -5.06 -9.47 25.51
C ASP A 279 -4.96 -8.21 26.41
N GLU A 280 -4.88 -7.02 25.83
CA GLU A 280 -4.76 -5.77 26.57
C GLU A 280 -6.14 -5.31 27.09
N TRP A 281 -6.12 -4.71 28.29
CA TRP A 281 -7.35 -4.18 28.89
C TRP A 281 -7.89 -2.93 28.19
N TYR A 282 -7.04 -2.20 27.47
CA TYR A 282 -7.38 -1.00 26.71
C TYR A 282 -6.55 -0.89 25.44
N LEU A 283 -7.19 -0.53 24.37
CA LEU A 283 -6.55 -0.17 23.11
C LEU A 283 -6.62 1.35 22.92
N ASP A 284 -5.46 1.95 22.68
CA ASP A 284 -5.37 3.37 22.34
C ASP A 284 -6.22 3.69 21.11
N GLN A 285 -7.17 4.61 21.28
CA GLN A 285 -8.18 4.91 20.25
C GLN A 285 -7.55 5.49 18.99
N LEU A 286 -6.50 6.33 19.10
CA LEU A 286 -5.80 6.84 17.90
C LEU A 286 -5.13 5.73 17.12
N GLN A 287 -4.55 4.74 17.82
CA GLN A 287 -3.93 3.58 17.17
C GLN A 287 -4.99 2.75 16.42
N CYS A 288 -6.15 2.52 17.02
CA CYS A 288 -7.26 1.82 16.37
C CYS A 288 -7.77 2.60 15.15
N LEU A 289 -7.94 3.91 15.28
CA LEU A 289 -8.38 4.78 14.18
C LEU A 289 -7.35 4.84 13.04
N MET A 290 -6.03 4.74 13.34
CA MET A 290 -4.99 4.61 12.32
C MET A 290 -5.12 3.28 11.56
N ILE A 291 -5.45 2.18 12.24
CA ILE A 291 -5.70 0.89 11.58
C ILE A 291 -6.90 1.01 10.62
N LEU A 292 -8.01 1.58 11.08
CA LEU A 292 -9.19 1.81 10.24
C LEU A 292 -8.89 2.73 9.05
N SER A 293 -8.11 3.81 9.29
CA SER A 293 -7.67 4.71 8.21
C SER A 293 -6.79 3.98 7.18
N SER A 294 -6.00 3.01 7.63
CA SER A 294 -5.17 2.20 6.74
C SER A 294 -6.03 1.31 5.84
N TYR A 295 -7.07 0.69 6.39
CA TYR A 295 -8.02 -0.11 5.63
C TYR A 295 -8.78 0.75 4.61
N ASP A 296 -9.33 1.89 5.05
CA ASP A 296 -10.02 2.81 4.13
C ASP A 296 -9.10 3.29 3.00
N TYR A 297 -7.85 3.64 3.31
CA TYR A 297 -6.88 4.09 2.32
C TYR A 297 -6.50 3.02 1.28
N ILE A 298 -6.46 1.74 1.70
CA ILE A 298 -6.08 0.61 0.83
C ILE A 298 -7.27 0.15 -0.02
N ASP A 299 -8.44 0.03 0.60
CA ASP A 299 -9.59 -0.65 0.01
C ASP A 299 -10.53 0.30 -0.75
N ASN A 300 -10.48 1.60 -0.45
CA ASN A 300 -11.38 2.62 -1.01
C ASN A 300 -10.61 3.58 -1.92
N GLU A 301 -10.84 3.51 -3.22
CA GLU A 301 -10.24 4.44 -4.20
C GLU A 301 -10.70 5.90 -4.03
N GLU A 302 -11.87 6.11 -3.42
CA GLU A 302 -12.45 7.43 -3.16
C GLU A 302 -12.20 7.87 -1.71
N SER A 303 -11.26 7.21 -1.01
CA SER A 303 -10.92 7.56 0.36
C SER A 303 -10.52 9.04 0.47
N LYS A 304 -11.13 9.70 1.46
CA LYS A 304 -10.83 11.10 1.81
C LYS A 304 -9.72 11.21 2.87
N VAL A 305 -9.00 10.12 3.12
CA VAL A 305 -7.90 10.13 4.09
C VAL A 305 -6.76 11.00 3.58
N VAL A 306 -6.46 12.04 4.32
CA VAL A 306 -5.32 12.94 4.05
C VAL A 306 -4.01 12.20 4.33
N ASN A 307 -3.10 12.22 3.38
CA ASN A 307 -1.78 11.62 3.52
C ASN A 307 -0.68 12.68 3.35
N LEU A 308 0.03 12.96 4.42
CA LEU A 308 1.15 13.93 4.48
C LEU A 308 2.52 13.26 4.36
N THR A 309 2.60 11.97 3.97
CA THR A 309 3.87 11.25 3.93
C THR A 309 4.81 11.76 2.85
N GLN A 310 6.09 11.90 3.21
CA GLN A 310 7.20 12.09 2.28
C GLN A 310 8.11 10.86 2.20
N PHE A 311 7.84 9.83 3.01
CA PHE A 311 8.70 8.67 3.18
C PHE A 311 8.13 7.48 2.41
N HIS A 312 8.07 7.64 1.09
CA HIS A 312 7.53 6.61 0.23
C HIS A 312 8.38 5.35 0.25
N ARG A 313 7.73 4.21 0.06
CA ARG A 313 8.44 2.95 -0.11
C ARG A 313 9.42 3.04 -1.26
N PRO A 314 10.64 2.55 -1.05
CA PRO A 314 11.55 2.41 -2.16
C PRO A 314 10.91 1.47 -3.20
N PRO A 315 10.97 1.81 -4.49
CA PRO A 315 10.37 0.98 -5.54
C PRO A 315 10.90 -0.45 -5.46
N PRO A 316 10.14 -1.45 -5.94
CA PRO A 316 10.55 -2.85 -5.97
C PRO A 316 11.93 -2.99 -6.62
N PHE A 317 12.70 -3.99 -6.22
CA PHE A 317 14.09 -4.16 -6.68
C PHE A 317 14.24 -4.08 -8.20
N HIS A 318 13.31 -4.66 -8.96
CA HIS A 318 13.33 -4.64 -10.43
C HIS A 318 13.10 -3.24 -11.04
N MET A 319 12.55 -2.29 -10.28
CA MET A 319 12.38 -0.88 -10.71
C MET A 319 13.53 0.02 -10.27
N ARG A 320 14.39 -0.46 -9.36
CA ARG A 320 15.57 0.32 -8.94
C ARG A 320 16.65 0.26 -10.01
N PRO A 321 17.48 1.31 -10.15
CA PRO A 321 18.59 1.32 -11.12
C PRO A 321 19.49 0.08 -11.01
N GLY A 322 19.81 -0.37 -9.79
CA GLY A 322 20.57 -1.60 -9.55
C GLY A 322 19.85 -2.87 -9.98
N GLY A 323 18.53 -2.94 -9.75
CA GLY A 323 17.70 -4.07 -10.19
C GLY A 323 17.56 -4.12 -11.71
N GLN A 324 17.32 -2.98 -12.35
CA GLN A 324 17.28 -2.85 -13.81
C GLN A 324 18.61 -3.22 -14.44
N PHE A 325 19.72 -2.76 -13.84
CA PHE A 325 21.07 -3.13 -14.29
C PHE A 325 21.29 -4.65 -14.20
N LEU A 326 20.91 -5.29 -13.11
CA LEU A 326 21.04 -6.75 -12.97
C LEU A 326 20.15 -7.51 -13.97
N ILE A 327 18.91 -7.07 -14.18
CA ILE A 327 17.99 -7.69 -15.15
C ILE A 327 18.55 -7.51 -16.57
N THR A 328 18.97 -6.32 -16.95
CA THR A 328 19.54 -6.05 -18.29
C THR A 328 20.85 -6.81 -18.49
N THR A 329 21.73 -6.82 -17.48
CA THR A 329 22.99 -7.58 -17.55
C THR A 329 22.74 -9.08 -17.66
N SER A 330 21.77 -9.61 -16.91
CA SER A 330 21.38 -11.03 -17.02
C SER A 330 20.80 -11.36 -18.39
N LEU A 331 19.93 -10.51 -18.95
CA LEU A 331 19.39 -10.68 -20.30
C LEU A 331 20.50 -10.63 -21.36
N VAL A 332 21.37 -9.65 -21.28
CA VAL A 332 22.53 -9.53 -22.21
C VAL A 332 23.45 -10.75 -22.07
N SER A 333 23.70 -11.19 -20.84
CA SER A 333 24.52 -12.40 -20.59
C SER A 333 23.88 -13.66 -21.16
N ILE A 334 22.57 -13.84 -21.00
CA ILE A 334 21.83 -14.98 -21.58
C ILE A 334 21.93 -14.93 -23.11
N VAL A 335 21.68 -13.80 -23.73
CA VAL A 335 21.81 -13.61 -25.19
C VAL A 335 23.26 -13.82 -25.64
N GLY A 336 24.21 -13.25 -24.89
CA GLY A 336 25.64 -13.38 -25.17
C GLY A 336 26.16 -14.82 -25.07
N ILE A 337 25.61 -15.62 -24.15
CA ILE A 337 25.95 -17.04 -23.99
C ILE A 337 25.17 -17.92 -24.97
N ALA A 338 23.92 -17.57 -25.27
CA ALA A 338 23.08 -18.36 -26.18
C ALA A 338 23.71 -18.44 -27.59
N TYR A 339 24.22 -17.33 -28.11
CA TYR A 339 24.82 -17.29 -29.43
C TYR A 339 26.05 -18.21 -29.57
N PRO A 340 27.11 -18.13 -28.74
CA PRO A 340 28.22 -19.06 -28.79
C PRO A 340 27.82 -20.50 -28.44
N SER A 341 26.82 -20.72 -27.57
CA SER A 341 26.33 -22.04 -27.23
C SER A 341 25.67 -22.73 -28.41
N VAL A 342 24.88 -22.03 -29.21
CA VAL A 342 24.31 -22.58 -30.46
C VAL A 342 25.40 -22.96 -31.43
N TYR A 343 26.42 -22.11 -31.59
CA TYR A 343 27.58 -22.45 -32.44
C TYR A 343 28.38 -23.61 -31.89
N LEU A 344 28.57 -23.69 -30.58
CA LEU A 344 29.29 -24.77 -29.93
C LEU A 344 28.55 -26.12 -30.11
N ILE A 345 27.24 -26.12 -29.86
CA ILE A 345 26.37 -27.30 -30.07
C ILE A 345 26.40 -27.71 -31.54
N GLY A 346 26.27 -26.74 -32.48
CA GLY A 346 26.38 -27.00 -33.89
C GLY A 346 27.74 -27.57 -34.30
N ALA A 347 28.83 -27.02 -33.74
CA ALA A 347 30.19 -27.53 -33.98
C ALA A 347 30.37 -28.98 -33.44
N TYR A 348 29.81 -29.30 -32.26
CA TYR A 348 29.84 -30.64 -31.70
C TYR A 348 28.96 -31.61 -32.51
N ALA A 349 27.78 -31.14 -32.94
CA ALA A 349 26.90 -31.93 -33.80
C ALA A 349 27.59 -32.25 -35.14
N ASN A 350 28.17 -31.25 -35.81
CA ASN A 350 28.94 -31.44 -37.03
C ASN A 350 30.15 -32.36 -36.82
N LYS A 351 30.84 -32.25 -35.69
CA LYS A 351 31.98 -33.09 -35.36
C LYS A 351 31.54 -34.56 -35.14
N ALA A 352 30.37 -34.77 -34.49
CA ALA A 352 29.80 -36.10 -34.34
C ALA A 352 29.36 -36.69 -35.69
N GLU A 353 28.78 -35.87 -36.55
CA GLU A 353 28.37 -36.26 -37.90
C GLU A 353 29.58 -36.59 -38.78
N ILE A 354 30.65 -35.81 -38.70
CA ILE A 354 31.94 -36.11 -39.37
C ILE A 354 32.53 -37.44 -38.85
N TYR A 355 32.42 -37.74 -37.56
CA TYR A 355 32.89 -39.01 -36.98
C TYR A 355 32.09 -40.18 -37.51
N ILE A 356 30.76 -40.06 -37.57
CA ILE A 356 29.86 -41.09 -38.09
C ILE A 356 30.12 -41.29 -39.60
N LEU A 357 30.17 -40.18 -40.37
CA LEU A 357 30.49 -40.23 -41.81
C LEU A 357 31.89 -40.79 -42.11
N SER A 358 32.89 -40.46 -41.28
CA SER A 358 34.23 -41.00 -41.41
C SER A 358 34.30 -42.51 -41.13
N ASP A 359 33.44 -43.01 -40.18
CA ASP A 359 33.36 -44.42 -39.87
C ASP A 359 32.56 -45.17 -40.95
N GLU A 360 31.50 -44.55 -41.49
CA GLU A 360 30.79 -45.06 -42.66
C GLU A 360 31.70 -45.07 -43.91
N GLU A 361 32.49 -44.02 -44.15
CA GLU A 361 33.45 -43.96 -45.25
C GLU A 361 34.52 -45.06 -45.14
N LYS A 362 35.03 -45.31 -43.93
CA LYS A 362 35.94 -46.41 -43.68
C LYS A 362 35.27 -47.78 -43.90
N GLN A 363 34.03 -47.92 -43.45
CA GLN A 363 33.27 -49.21 -43.69
C GLN A 363 32.87 -49.34 -45.15
N LEU A 364 32.50 -48.23 -45.82
CA LEU A 364 32.19 -48.24 -47.24
C LEU A 364 33.44 -48.55 -48.09
N THR A 365 34.59 -47.96 -47.69
CA THR A 365 35.87 -48.12 -48.37
C THR A 365 36.37 -49.56 -48.18
N ALA A 366 36.27 -50.07 -46.95
CA ALA A 366 36.57 -51.51 -46.67
C ALA A 366 35.57 -52.49 -47.40
N THR A 367 34.33 -52.07 -47.48
CA THR A 367 33.28 -52.82 -48.18
C THR A 367 33.46 -52.72 -49.70
N ALA A 368 33.82 -51.50 -50.22
CA ALA A 368 34.11 -51.30 -51.64
C ALA A 368 35.37 -52.05 -52.06
N THR A 369 36.40 -52.14 -51.18
CA THR A 369 37.59 -52.96 -51.46
C THR A 369 37.23 -54.43 -51.47
N LYS A 370 36.42 -54.92 -50.51
CA LYS A 370 35.86 -56.28 -50.52
C LYS A 370 34.97 -56.52 -51.72
N TYR A 371 34.15 -55.58 -52.13
CA TYR A 371 33.31 -55.74 -53.32
C TYR A 371 34.13 -55.66 -54.61
N LYS A 372 35.23 -54.88 -54.68
CA LYS A 372 36.15 -54.97 -55.83
C LYS A 372 36.83 -56.34 -55.93
N GLU A 373 37.19 -56.89 -54.78
CA GLU A 373 37.73 -58.32 -54.78
C GLU A 373 36.65 -59.34 -55.12
N ILE A 374 35.42 -59.15 -54.65
CA ILE A 374 34.28 -59.98 -54.95
C ILE A 374 33.80 -59.80 -56.40
N LEU A 375 33.80 -58.55 -56.95
CA LEU A 375 33.49 -58.29 -58.36
C LEU A 375 34.53 -58.93 -59.29
N ALA A 376 35.79 -59.00 -58.90
CA ALA A 376 36.82 -59.72 -59.65
C ALA A 376 36.57 -61.25 -59.63
N GLN A 377 35.89 -61.76 -58.59
CA GLN A 377 35.44 -63.15 -58.49
C GLN A 377 34.03 -63.37 -59.07
N LYS A 378 33.19 -62.37 -59.11
CA LYS A 378 31.73 -62.50 -59.43
C LYS A 378 31.33 -61.99 -60.81
N SER A 379 32.24 -61.82 -61.75
CA SER A 379 31.80 -61.71 -63.17
C SER A 379 31.04 -62.97 -63.67
N LYS A 380 30.78 -63.93 -62.73
CA LYS A 380 30.00 -65.15 -62.99
C LYS A 380 28.62 -65.24 -62.35
N GLU A 381 28.23 -64.25 -61.58
CA GLU A 381 26.91 -64.28 -60.91
C GLU A 381 26.08 -63.00 -61.14
N ILE A 382 25.61 -62.82 -62.40
CA ILE A 382 24.69 -61.69 -62.80
C ILE A 382 23.26 -61.94 -62.31
N GLU A 383 22.92 -63.12 -61.86
CA GLU A 383 21.55 -63.41 -61.41
C GLU A 383 21.20 -63.02 -59.97
N GLY A 384 22.17 -62.52 -59.20
CA GLY A 384 21.90 -62.04 -57.80
C GLY A 384 21.48 -60.59 -57.68
N LEU A 385 21.58 -59.81 -58.74
CA LEU A 385 21.39 -58.35 -58.68
C LEU A 385 19.90 -57.89 -58.63
N ASP A 386 18.99 -58.66 -59.19
CA ASP A 386 17.56 -58.29 -59.23
C ASP A 386 16.86 -58.32 -57.85
N LYS A 387 17.35 -59.11 -56.93
CA LYS A 387 16.83 -59.19 -55.56
C LYS A 387 17.25 -58.01 -54.67
N GLN A 388 18.34 -57.31 -55.02
CA GLN A 388 18.80 -56.15 -54.23
C GLN A 388 18.06 -54.88 -54.60
N ILE A 389 17.50 -54.73 -55.78
CA ILE A 389 16.72 -53.55 -56.24
C ILE A 389 15.42 -53.51 -55.44
N GLU A 390 14.75 -54.59 -55.17
CA GLU A 390 13.49 -54.65 -54.41
C GLU A 390 13.64 -54.22 -52.92
N ILE A 391 14.84 -54.37 -52.35
CA ILE A 391 15.13 -53.93 -50.98
C ILE A 391 15.37 -52.39 -50.88
N LEU A 392 15.97 -51.81 -51.92
CA LEU A 392 16.24 -50.39 -51.99
C LEU A 392 14.97 -49.53 -52.17
N GLU A 393 14.01 -50.08 -52.97
CA GLU A 393 12.71 -49.42 -53.15
C GLU A 393 11.90 -49.38 -51.84
N LYS A 394 11.90 -50.45 -51.06
CA LYS A 394 11.24 -50.46 -49.73
C LYS A 394 11.84 -49.51 -48.70
N ILE A 395 13.14 -49.25 -48.76
CA ILE A 395 13.83 -48.29 -47.88
C ILE A 395 13.53 -46.87 -48.30
N HIS A 396 13.37 -46.60 -49.59
CA HIS A 396 13.02 -45.29 -50.10
C HIS A 396 11.64 -44.83 -49.65
N ASP A 397 10.64 -45.72 -49.72
CA ASP A 397 9.27 -45.43 -49.28
C ASP A 397 9.14 -45.15 -47.75
N SER A 398 9.98 -45.81 -46.95
CA SER A 398 10.02 -45.58 -45.50
C SER A 398 10.60 -44.18 -45.14
N LYS A 399 11.57 -43.68 -45.90
CA LYS A 399 12.17 -42.36 -45.69
C LYS A 399 11.23 -41.21 -46.08
N ILE A 400 10.42 -41.39 -47.14
CA ILE A 400 9.43 -40.41 -47.55
C ILE A 400 8.37 -40.20 -46.47
N LYS A 401 7.85 -41.29 -45.87
CA LYS A 401 6.86 -41.21 -44.77
C LYS A 401 7.40 -40.50 -43.53
N THR A 402 8.70 -40.59 -43.25
CA THR A 402 9.30 -39.92 -42.11
C THR A 402 9.46 -38.40 -42.33
N LEU A 403 9.73 -37.98 -43.56
CA LEU A 403 9.82 -36.58 -43.96
C LEU A 403 8.47 -35.85 -43.93
N GLU A 404 7.40 -36.56 -44.37
CA GLU A 404 6.04 -36.03 -44.32
C GLU A 404 5.56 -35.78 -42.86
N ALA A 405 5.89 -36.69 -41.93
CA ALA A 405 5.56 -36.55 -40.53
C ALA A 405 6.31 -35.38 -39.82
N ILE A 406 7.52 -35.07 -40.28
CA ILE A 406 8.30 -33.93 -39.76
C ILE A 406 7.77 -32.61 -40.31
N PHE A 407 7.33 -32.60 -41.57
CA PHE A 407 6.74 -31.40 -42.20
C PHE A 407 5.42 -31.00 -41.52
N ASP A 408 4.56 -31.95 -41.23
CA ASP A 408 3.26 -31.72 -40.59
C ASP A 408 3.39 -31.13 -39.18
N LYS A 409 4.36 -31.60 -38.38
CA LYS A 409 4.67 -31.01 -37.07
C LYS A 409 5.24 -29.58 -37.13
N LYS A 410 5.85 -29.20 -38.23
CA LYS A 410 6.51 -27.89 -38.38
C LYS A 410 5.54 -26.81 -38.86
N VAL A 411 4.49 -27.16 -39.58
CA VAL A 411 3.50 -26.21 -40.13
C VAL A 411 2.37 -25.93 -39.15
N ASN A 412 2.03 -26.85 -38.25
CA ASN A 412 0.89 -26.73 -37.34
C ASN A 412 1.24 -26.16 -35.95
N TYR A 413 2.50 -25.72 -35.73
CA TYR A 413 2.89 -25.14 -34.44
C TYR A 413 2.42 -23.69 -34.30
N LYS A 414 1.40 -23.48 -33.46
CA LYS A 414 0.92 -22.12 -33.13
C LYS A 414 2.01 -21.34 -32.36
N LEU A 415 2.51 -20.26 -32.93
CA LEU A 415 3.50 -19.38 -32.31
C LEU A 415 2.90 -18.63 -31.09
N LYS A 416 3.19 -19.10 -29.91
CA LYS A 416 2.76 -18.46 -28.65
C LYS A 416 3.28 -17.02 -28.52
N SER A 417 4.39 -16.68 -29.17
CA SER A 417 5.02 -15.34 -29.16
C SER A 417 4.14 -14.22 -29.74
N GLU A 418 3.32 -14.49 -30.74
CA GLU A 418 2.43 -13.48 -31.33
C GLU A 418 1.32 -13.05 -30.37
N SER A 419 0.80 -13.98 -29.58
CA SER A 419 -0.20 -13.69 -28.55
C SER A 419 0.38 -12.82 -27.45
N PHE A 420 1.61 -13.06 -27.05
CA PHE A 420 2.30 -12.23 -26.05
C PHE A 420 2.62 -10.84 -26.55
N TYR A 421 3.01 -10.67 -27.80
CA TYR A 421 3.30 -9.36 -28.36
C TYR A 421 2.06 -8.45 -28.40
N ARG A 422 0.93 -8.97 -28.80
CA ARG A 422 -0.35 -8.25 -28.83
C ARG A 422 -0.81 -7.88 -27.42
N PHE A 423 -0.69 -8.81 -26.48
CA PHE A 423 -1.03 -8.59 -25.08
C PHE A 423 -0.16 -7.51 -24.42
N ALA A 424 1.13 -7.46 -24.71
CA ALA A 424 2.03 -6.42 -24.20
C ALA A 424 1.63 -5.01 -24.66
N GLY A 425 1.07 -4.88 -25.88
CA GLY A 425 0.51 -3.63 -26.37
C GLY A 425 -0.74 -3.20 -25.59
N ASP A 426 -1.59 -4.15 -25.24
CA ASP A 426 -2.82 -3.89 -24.49
C ASP A 426 -2.54 -3.49 -23.03
N LEU A 427 -1.54 -4.10 -22.39
CA LEU A 427 -1.04 -3.71 -21.07
C LEU A 427 -0.61 -2.23 -21.06
N LYS A 428 0.19 -1.83 -22.04
CA LYS A 428 0.70 -0.46 -22.15
C LYS A 428 -0.43 0.55 -22.39
N ALA A 429 -1.44 0.19 -23.17
CA ALA A 429 -2.58 1.05 -23.48
C ALA A 429 -3.47 1.35 -22.26
N HIS A 430 -3.43 0.49 -21.23
CA HIS A 430 -4.27 0.61 -20.04
C HIS A 430 -3.49 0.95 -18.76
N ASP A 431 -2.21 1.32 -18.88
CA ASP A 431 -1.33 1.68 -17.75
C ASP A 431 -1.21 0.55 -16.70
N VAL A 432 -1.20 -0.70 -17.19
CA VAL A 432 -1.02 -1.90 -16.37
C VAL A 432 0.28 -2.58 -16.75
N ARG A 433 1.00 -3.08 -15.78
CA ARG A 433 2.24 -3.83 -15.94
C ARG A 433 2.03 -5.27 -15.52
N THR A 434 2.87 -6.15 -15.98
CA THR A 434 2.88 -7.53 -15.52
C THR A 434 4.19 -7.85 -14.80
N ASP A 435 4.05 -8.51 -13.67
CA ASP A 435 5.15 -8.96 -12.82
C ASP A 435 5.62 -10.36 -13.23
N SER A 436 4.69 -11.22 -13.61
CA SER A 436 4.98 -12.56 -14.09
C SER A 436 3.89 -13.09 -15.01
N ILE A 437 4.31 -13.92 -15.95
CA ILE A 437 3.40 -14.70 -16.81
C ILE A 437 3.82 -16.17 -16.73
N LYS A 438 2.89 -17.01 -16.29
CA LYS A 438 3.07 -18.47 -16.29
C LYS A 438 2.17 -19.07 -17.34
N SER A 439 2.69 -20.00 -18.13
CA SER A 439 1.93 -20.74 -19.13
C SER A 439 2.01 -22.24 -18.85
N SER A 440 0.88 -22.90 -18.74
CA SER A 440 0.78 -24.34 -18.62
C SER A 440 -0.31 -24.85 -19.55
N ASN A 441 0.06 -25.61 -20.55
CA ASN A 441 -0.80 -26.02 -21.65
C ASN A 441 -1.42 -24.80 -22.35
N ASP A 442 -2.74 -24.69 -22.43
CA ASP A 442 -3.44 -23.59 -23.05
C ASP A 442 -3.95 -22.54 -22.02
N THR A 443 -3.47 -22.63 -20.79
CA THR A 443 -3.81 -21.70 -19.71
C THR A 443 -2.65 -20.76 -19.41
N TYR A 444 -2.97 -19.47 -19.28
CA TYR A 444 -2.03 -18.42 -18.90
C TYR A 444 -2.46 -17.81 -17.58
N GLU A 445 -1.52 -17.69 -16.65
CA GLU A 445 -1.70 -16.99 -15.39
C GLU A 445 -0.79 -15.74 -15.40
N ILE A 446 -1.40 -14.57 -15.35
CA ILE A 446 -0.74 -13.29 -15.57
C ILE A 446 -0.91 -12.44 -14.31
N SER A 447 0.17 -12.06 -13.66
CA SER A 447 0.15 -11.14 -12.52
C SER A 447 0.18 -9.70 -13.04
N LEU A 448 -0.90 -8.97 -12.81
CA LEU A 448 -1.09 -7.57 -13.23
C LEU A 448 -0.79 -6.62 -12.08
N VAL A 449 -0.10 -5.53 -12.37
CA VAL A 449 0.28 -4.51 -11.41
C VAL A 449 -0.03 -3.12 -11.99
N SER A 450 -0.69 -2.27 -11.21
CA SER A 450 -0.98 -0.89 -11.59
C SER A 450 -1.04 0.03 -10.38
N GLU A 451 -0.84 1.30 -10.61
CA GLU A 451 -1.03 2.34 -9.58
C GLU A 451 -2.52 2.55 -9.26
N ASN A 452 -3.38 2.23 -10.21
CA ASN A 452 -4.82 2.41 -10.08
C ASN A 452 -5.55 1.08 -10.33
N PRO A 453 -6.30 0.55 -9.37
CA PRO A 453 -7.04 -0.71 -9.52
C PRO A 453 -8.05 -0.66 -10.68
N LYS A 454 -8.61 0.52 -11.01
CA LYS A 454 -9.51 0.68 -12.16
C LYS A 454 -8.82 0.41 -13.50
N SER A 455 -7.53 0.63 -13.60
CA SER A 455 -6.75 0.31 -14.80
C SER A 455 -6.70 -1.20 -15.03
N ILE A 456 -6.51 -1.97 -13.98
CA ILE A 456 -6.52 -3.43 -14.05
C ILE A 456 -7.91 -3.91 -14.48
N THR A 457 -8.97 -3.40 -13.90
CA THR A 457 -10.35 -3.79 -14.25
C THR A 457 -10.68 -3.46 -15.70
N ARG A 458 -10.35 -2.25 -16.17
CA ARG A 458 -10.56 -1.85 -17.57
C ARG A 458 -9.78 -2.69 -18.56
N LEU A 459 -8.55 -3.04 -18.21
CA LEU A 459 -7.75 -3.95 -19.03
C LEU A 459 -8.42 -5.31 -19.15
N ILE A 460 -8.96 -5.84 -18.07
CA ILE A 460 -9.61 -7.14 -18.04
C ILE A 460 -10.91 -7.13 -18.86
N GLU A 461 -11.73 -6.10 -18.72
CA GLU A 461 -12.94 -5.88 -19.54
C GLU A 461 -12.56 -5.84 -21.03
N TYR A 462 -11.56 -5.03 -21.37
CA TYR A 462 -11.08 -4.89 -22.73
C TYR A 462 -10.55 -6.21 -23.33
N ILE A 463 -9.79 -6.99 -22.56
CA ILE A 463 -9.29 -8.30 -23.00
C ILE A 463 -10.45 -9.27 -23.19
N SER A 464 -11.42 -9.26 -22.29
CA SER A 464 -12.61 -10.11 -22.38
C SER A 464 -13.42 -9.83 -23.65
N GLU A 465 -13.59 -8.55 -24.00
CA GLU A 465 -14.31 -8.16 -25.22
C GLU A 465 -13.50 -8.43 -26.49
N LYS A 466 -12.24 -7.99 -26.53
CA LYS A 466 -11.39 -8.06 -27.72
C LYS A 466 -11.04 -9.47 -28.15
N TYR A 467 -10.86 -10.38 -27.18
CA TYR A 467 -10.44 -11.74 -27.43
C TYR A 467 -11.52 -12.80 -27.16
N PHE A 468 -12.77 -12.37 -27.07
CA PHE A 468 -13.93 -13.22 -26.74
C PHE A 468 -13.99 -14.53 -27.56
N GLU A 469 -13.68 -14.47 -28.86
CA GLU A 469 -13.70 -15.65 -29.71
C GLU A 469 -12.56 -16.66 -29.47
N LYS A 470 -11.45 -16.18 -28.83
CA LYS A 470 -10.23 -16.97 -28.63
C LYS A 470 -10.07 -17.47 -27.20
N ILE A 471 -10.87 -16.95 -26.28
CA ILE A 471 -10.79 -17.29 -24.87
C ILE A 471 -11.95 -18.24 -24.53
N ASP A 472 -11.63 -19.29 -23.82
CA ASP A 472 -12.57 -20.26 -23.28
C ASP A 472 -13.08 -19.86 -21.90
N GLU A 473 -12.16 -19.45 -21.04
CA GLU A 473 -12.45 -19.08 -19.66
C GLU A 473 -11.51 -17.96 -19.19
N ILE A 474 -12.07 -16.99 -18.48
CA ILE A 474 -11.32 -15.95 -17.76
C ILE A 474 -11.69 -16.05 -16.29
N ASP A 475 -10.69 -16.18 -15.44
CA ASP A 475 -10.83 -16.13 -13.98
C ASP A 475 -9.90 -15.06 -13.40
N ILE A 476 -10.38 -14.35 -12.38
CA ILE A 476 -9.70 -13.21 -11.82
C ILE A 476 -9.63 -13.37 -10.31
N ALA A 477 -8.42 -13.45 -9.78
CA ALA A 477 -8.21 -13.34 -8.36
C ALA A 477 -8.41 -11.89 -7.90
N GLN A 478 -8.84 -11.74 -6.67
CA GLN A 478 -9.12 -10.44 -6.05
C GLN A 478 -7.94 -9.46 -6.22
N ILE A 479 -8.25 -8.25 -6.70
CA ILE A 479 -7.27 -7.17 -6.80
C ILE A 479 -7.05 -6.63 -5.39
N HIS A 480 -5.81 -6.67 -4.91
CA HIS A 480 -5.42 -6.19 -3.60
C HIS A 480 -4.24 -5.22 -3.71
N LYS A 481 -4.13 -4.35 -2.74
CA LYS A 481 -2.99 -3.44 -2.65
C LYS A 481 -1.83 -4.18 -1.97
N GLU A 482 -0.69 -4.21 -2.64
CA GLU A 482 0.51 -4.84 -2.08
C GLU A 482 1.18 -3.88 -1.09
N GLU A 483 1.33 -4.33 0.14
CA GLU A 483 1.85 -3.49 1.23
C GLU A 483 3.30 -3.03 1.03
N THR A 484 4.07 -3.78 0.24
CA THR A 484 5.49 -3.51 0.00
C THR A 484 5.76 -2.53 -1.12
N SER A 485 4.93 -2.49 -2.15
CA SER A 485 5.16 -1.68 -3.34
C SER A 485 4.21 -0.50 -3.50
N GLY A 486 3.10 -0.50 -2.75
CA GLY A 486 2.05 0.51 -2.88
C GLY A 486 1.15 0.33 -4.11
N TYR A 487 1.49 -0.57 -5.01
CA TYR A 487 0.73 -0.90 -6.21
C TYR A 487 -0.40 -1.89 -5.95
N TYR A 488 -1.38 -1.88 -6.82
CA TYR A 488 -2.44 -2.88 -6.84
C TYR A 488 -2.01 -4.07 -7.67
N LYS A 489 -2.16 -5.28 -7.12
CA LYS A 489 -1.90 -6.54 -7.81
C LYS A 489 -3.20 -7.33 -8.00
N GLY A 490 -3.33 -7.94 -9.16
CA GLY A 490 -4.38 -8.90 -9.48
C GLY A 490 -3.80 -10.04 -10.32
N ILE A 491 -4.33 -11.22 -10.20
CA ILE A 491 -3.93 -12.38 -11.03
C ILE A 491 -5.06 -12.68 -11.99
N LEU A 492 -4.75 -12.61 -13.28
CA LEU A 492 -5.63 -12.94 -14.37
C LEU A 492 -5.27 -14.34 -14.92
N LYS A 493 -6.21 -15.25 -14.90
CA LYS A 493 -6.08 -16.57 -15.55
C LYS A 493 -6.91 -16.58 -16.81
N VAL A 494 -6.28 -16.93 -17.90
CA VAL A 494 -6.91 -17.01 -19.23
C VAL A 494 -6.64 -18.37 -19.81
N LYS A 495 -7.70 -19.07 -20.20
CA LYS A 495 -7.62 -20.31 -20.93
C LYS A 495 -8.04 -20.07 -22.39
N LEU A 496 -7.17 -20.40 -23.31
CA LEU A 496 -7.44 -20.30 -24.76
C LEU A 496 -8.23 -21.51 -25.24
N ARG A 497 -9.07 -21.24 -26.25
CA ARG A 497 -9.81 -22.30 -26.97
C ARG A 497 -8.94 -23.11 -27.91
#